data_041f290c9d9d5663530de10fc0673d9e
#
_entry.id   041f290c9d9d5663530de10fc0673d9e
#
_cell.length_a   1.000
_cell.length_b   1.000
_cell.length_c   1.000
_cell.angle_alpha   90.00
_cell.angle_beta   90.00
_cell.angle_gamma   90.00
#
_symmetry.space_group_name_H-M   'P 1'
#
loop_
_entity.id
_entity.type
_entity.pdbx_description
1 polymer ?
#
loop_
_entity_poly.entity_id
_entity_poly.type
_entity_poly.pdbx_seq_one_letter_code
_entity_poly.pdbx_strand_id
1 'polypeptide(L)'
;MNNDDIAGRLQAVIARHLAPPGTPHNLRQLTGGANRSTWSFDAEAGGAIHHLIMQHGGATEDLATGLVPQLEPEQDARLMIAASEIGVPAPKVRAILEPADGLGHGYVTTHVAGETLGQRIVRDEKFAGARAVMATQCGEILAATHRIDLPRVPFLMRLRPGVPARRFQVLSCDQVLSCADDNPQPD
;
A
#
# COMPACT_ATOMS: atom_id res chain seq x y z
N MET A 1 -16.56 2.70 15.64
CA MET A 1 -15.91 4.01 15.86
C MET A 1 -16.55 4.98 14.89
N ASN A 2 -17.01 6.14 15.35
CA ASN A 2 -17.60 7.15 14.46
C ASN A 2 -16.52 8.11 13.91
N ASN A 3 -16.89 8.96 12.94
CA ASN A 3 -15.92 9.88 12.30
C ASN A 3 -15.28 10.85 13.28
N ASP A 4 -16.02 11.36 14.26
CA ASP A 4 -15.51 12.34 15.23
C ASP A 4 -14.49 11.70 16.17
N ASP A 5 -14.73 10.46 16.57
CA ASP A 5 -13.80 9.68 17.39
C ASP A 5 -12.48 9.40 16.64
N ILE A 6 -12.57 9.05 15.35
CA ILE A 6 -11.39 8.86 14.50
C ILE A 6 -10.64 10.18 14.32
N ALA A 7 -11.34 11.28 14.05
CA ALA A 7 -10.72 12.60 13.85
C ALA A 7 -9.95 13.06 15.10
N GLY A 8 -10.56 12.90 16.29
CA GLY A 8 -9.90 13.26 17.56
C GLY A 8 -8.63 12.45 17.82
N ARG A 9 -8.64 11.15 17.52
CA ARG A 9 -7.46 10.28 17.66
C ARG A 9 -6.40 10.59 16.61
N LEU A 10 -6.80 10.82 15.35
CA LEU A 10 -5.88 11.24 14.28
C LEU A 10 -5.17 12.55 14.60
N GLN A 11 -5.82 13.49 15.29
CA GLN A 11 -5.18 14.74 15.69
C GLN A 11 -3.95 14.50 16.57
N ALA A 12 -4.01 13.54 17.49
CA ALA A 12 -2.87 13.18 18.34
C ALA A 12 -1.73 12.55 17.51
N VAL A 13 -2.06 11.71 16.54
CA VAL A 13 -1.09 11.11 15.60
C VAL A 13 -0.41 12.20 14.77
N ILE A 14 -1.20 13.12 14.19
CA ILE A 14 -0.68 14.24 13.39
C ILE A 14 0.25 15.11 14.24
N ALA A 15 -0.14 15.42 15.47
CA ALA A 15 0.67 16.26 16.37
C ALA A 15 2.05 15.66 16.67
N ARG A 16 2.20 14.34 16.64
CA ARG A 16 3.48 13.67 16.87
C ARG A 16 4.36 13.60 15.62
N HIS A 17 3.75 13.47 14.44
CA HIS A 17 4.47 13.12 13.22
C HIS A 17 4.51 14.23 12.15
N LEU A 18 3.67 15.26 12.28
CA LEU A 18 3.68 16.44 11.42
C LEU A 18 3.96 17.70 12.26
N ALA A 19 5.03 18.40 11.94
CA ALA A 19 5.39 19.63 12.63
C ALA A 19 5.25 20.83 11.66
N PRO A 20 4.57 21.92 12.08
CA PRO A 20 3.76 22.06 13.29
C PRO A 20 2.48 21.20 13.22
N PRO A 21 1.90 20.83 14.38
CA PRO A 21 0.72 19.99 14.41
C PRO A 21 -0.46 20.67 13.73
N GLY A 22 -1.12 19.91 12.85
CA GLY A 22 -2.32 20.34 12.15
C GLY A 22 -3.57 19.64 12.66
N THR A 23 -4.73 20.15 12.29
CA THR A 23 -6.03 19.52 12.58
C THR A 23 -6.45 18.69 11.36
N PRO A 24 -6.89 17.43 11.55
CA PRO A 24 -7.45 16.66 10.44
C PRO A 24 -8.80 17.21 10.02
N HIS A 25 -9.02 17.33 8.73
CA HIS A 25 -10.29 17.74 8.13
C HIS A 25 -10.56 16.95 6.85
N ASN A 26 -11.76 17.07 6.29
CA ASN A 26 -12.20 16.33 5.11
C ASN A 26 -12.09 14.80 5.27
N LEU A 27 -12.25 14.28 6.50
CA LEU A 27 -12.13 12.87 6.81
C LEU A 27 -13.26 12.10 6.13
N ARG A 28 -12.89 11.13 5.30
CA ARG A 28 -13.85 10.25 4.61
C ARG A 28 -13.31 8.84 4.50
N GLN A 29 -14.17 7.88 4.72
CA GLN A 29 -13.85 6.49 4.46
C GLN A 29 -13.92 6.22 2.97
N LEU A 30 -12.87 5.55 2.43
CA LEU A 30 -12.85 5.09 1.04
C LEU A 30 -13.43 3.68 0.97
N THR A 31 -14.29 3.45 -0.01
CA THR A 31 -14.88 2.13 -0.29
C THR A 31 -14.00 1.36 -1.25
N GLY A 32 -13.88 0.03 -1.09
CA GLY A 32 -13.16 -0.84 -2.03
C GLY A 32 -11.95 -1.57 -1.48
N GLY A 33 -11.57 -1.37 -0.23
CA GLY A 33 -10.56 -2.20 0.45
C GLY A 33 -11.18 -3.51 0.95
N ALA A 34 -10.65 -4.67 0.53
CA ALA A 34 -11.19 -5.97 0.95
C ALA A 34 -10.84 -6.33 2.41
N ASN A 35 -9.69 -5.88 2.91
CA ASN A 35 -9.12 -6.40 4.16
C ASN A 35 -8.82 -5.32 5.21
N ARG A 36 -8.83 -4.04 4.86
CA ARG A 36 -8.51 -2.93 5.76
C ARG A 36 -9.41 -1.75 5.51
N SER A 37 -9.74 -1.02 6.56
CA SER A 37 -10.42 0.26 6.43
C SER A 37 -9.43 1.32 5.95
N THR A 38 -9.80 1.99 4.85
CA THR A 38 -8.99 3.05 4.26
C THR A 38 -9.71 4.38 4.41
N TRP A 39 -9.00 5.37 4.91
CA TRP A 39 -9.51 6.72 5.14
C TRP A 39 -8.65 7.75 4.44
N SER A 40 -9.29 8.71 3.81
CA SER A 40 -8.64 9.89 3.25
C SER A 40 -8.95 11.08 4.13
N PHE A 41 -7.96 11.92 4.38
CA PHE A 41 -8.11 13.15 5.13
C PHE A 41 -7.04 14.16 4.74
N ASP A 42 -7.27 15.41 5.10
CA ASP A 42 -6.31 16.49 4.93
C ASP A 42 -5.81 16.93 6.30
N ALA A 43 -4.55 17.37 6.38
CA ALA A 43 -3.98 17.98 7.56
C ALA A 43 -3.24 19.24 7.15
N GLU A 44 -3.56 20.37 7.79
CA GLU A 44 -2.82 21.61 7.60
C GLU A 44 -1.63 21.62 8.55
N ALA A 45 -0.41 21.69 8.01
CA ALA A 45 0.80 21.76 8.79
C ALA A 45 1.87 22.61 8.05
N GLY A 46 2.54 23.48 8.77
CA GLY A 46 3.58 24.35 8.18
C GLY A 46 3.07 25.31 7.09
N GLY A 47 1.79 25.69 7.12
CA GLY A 47 1.16 26.53 6.10
C GLY A 47 0.86 25.81 4.77
N ALA A 48 0.96 24.47 4.76
CA ALA A 48 0.62 23.64 3.62
C ALA A 48 -0.45 22.61 3.98
N ILE A 49 -1.29 22.25 3.00
CA ILE A 49 -2.25 21.18 3.13
C ILE A 49 -1.58 19.88 2.70
N HIS A 50 -1.56 18.91 3.59
CA HIS A 50 -1.09 17.55 3.34
C HIS A 50 -2.29 16.63 3.10
N HIS A 51 -2.39 16.07 1.91
CA HIS A 51 -3.38 15.04 1.60
C HIS A 51 -2.83 13.68 2.07
N LEU A 52 -3.56 13.00 2.93
CA LEU A 52 -3.11 11.81 3.64
C LEU A 52 -4.10 10.66 3.48
N ILE A 53 -3.57 9.46 3.56
CA ILE A 53 -4.33 8.22 3.59
C ILE A 53 -3.96 7.46 4.88
N MET A 54 -4.95 7.08 5.66
CA MET A 54 -4.79 6.13 6.75
C MET A 54 -5.35 4.77 6.33
N GLN A 55 -4.58 3.74 6.55
CA GLN A 55 -5.04 2.37 6.52
C GLN A 55 -4.95 1.80 7.92
N HIS A 56 -6.05 1.24 8.42
CA HIS A 56 -6.09 0.59 9.72
C HIS A 56 -6.99 -0.63 9.73
N GLY A 57 -6.78 -1.50 10.69
CA GLY A 57 -7.44 -2.80 10.82
C GLY A 57 -6.40 -3.90 10.87
N GLY A 58 -6.58 -4.87 11.75
CA GLY A 58 -5.72 -6.04 11.87
C GLY A 58 -5.90 -6.98 10.67
N ALA A 59 -4.91 -7.86 10.46
CA ALA A 59 -5.17 -9.09 9.76
C ALA A 59 -6.25 -9.82 10.58
N THR A 60 -7.42 -9.98 10.03
CA THR A 60 -8.45 -10.79 10.67
C THR A 60 -7.97 -12.22 10.69
N GLU A 61 -8.01 -12.88 11.86
CA GLU A 61 -7.68 -14.30 12.03
C GLU A 61 -8.47 -15.20 11.06
N ASP A 62 -9.57 -14.70 10.51
CA ASP A 62 -10.44 -15.38 9.55
C ASP A 62 -9.85 -15.58 8.15
N LEU A 63 -8.74 -14.94 7.80
CA LEU A 63 -8.02 -15.23 6.55
C LEU A 63 -7.00 -16.34 6.68
N ALA A 64 -7.10 -17.15 7.71
CA ALA A 64 -6.38 -18.41 7.91
C ALA A 64 -6.66 -19.50 6.84
N THR A 65 -7.09 -19.11 5.64
CA THR A 65 -7.14 -20.01 4.48
C THR A 65 -5.75 -20.40 3.94
N GLY A 66 -4.69 -20.02 4.65
CA GLY A 66 -3.37 -20.68 4.58
C GLY A 66 -2.56 -20.46 3.30
N LEU A 67 -3.06 -19.76 2.28
CA LEU A 67 -2.42 -19.70 0.97
C LEU A 67 -1.47 -18.51 0.79
N VAL A 68 -1.75 -17.37 1.41
CA VAL A 68 -0.86 -16.20 1.36
C VAL A 68 -0.81 -15.54 2.74
N PRO A 69 0.33 -15.59 3.44
CA PRO A 69 0.50 -14.85 4.69
C PRO A 69 0.32 -13.37 4.41
N GLN A 70 -0.59 -12.72 5.14
CA GLN A 70 -0.74 -11.27 5.07
C GLN A 70 0.27 -10.60 6.00
N LEU A 71 0.83 -9.50 5.53
CA LEU A 71 1.66 -8.63 6.36
C LEU A 71 0.76 -7.85 7.33
N GLU A 72 1.22 -7.72 8.56
CA GLU A 72 0.64 -6.76 9.49
C GLU A 72 0.82 -5.33 8.96
N PRO A 73 -0.09 -4.40 9.27
CA PRO A 73 0.01 -3.03 8.78
C PRO A 73 1.35 -2.36 9.05
N GLU A 74 1.95 -2.61 10.21
CA GLU A 74 3.28 -2.11 10.56
C GLU A 74 4.36 -2.67 9.64
N GLN A 75 4.27 -3.95 9.28
CA GLN A 75 5.22 -4.61 8.36
C GLN A 75 5.10 -4.03 6.96
N ASP A 76 3.87 -3.77 6.47
CA ASP A 76 3.64 -3.09 5.20
C ASP A 76 4.26 -1.70 5.18
N ALA A 77 4.08 -0.92 6.25
CA ALA A 77 4.67 0.41 6.37
C ALA A 77 6.21 0.35 6.34
N ARG A 78 6.80 -0.58 7.08
CA ARG A 78 8.26 -0.78 7.10
C ARG A 78 8.80 -1.23 5.74
N LEU A 79 8.05 -2.06 5.01
CA LEU A 79 8.40 -2.47 3.65
C LEU A 79 8.36 -1.28 2.68
N MET A 80 7.34 -0.43 2.75
CA MET A 80 7.27 0.80 1.95
C MET A 80 8.41 1.76 2.26
N ILE A 81 8.81 1.90 3.52
CA ILE A 81 9.97 2.71 3.91
C ILE A 81 11.24 2.15 3.26
N ALA A 82 11.51 0.84 3.43
CA ALA A 82 12.68 0.20 2.85
C ALA A 82 12.72 0.30 1.32
N ALA A 83 11.56 0.18 0.66
CA ALA A 83 11.42 0.34 -0.77
C ALA A 83 11.74 1.78 -1.23
N SER A 84 11.21 2.78 -0.52
CA SER A 84 11.46 4.20 -0.82
C SER A 84 12.93 4.57 -0.71
N GLU A 85 13.64 4.02 0.26
CA GLU A 85 15.07 4.30 0.51
C GLU A 85 15.97 3.83 -0.64
N ILE A 86 15.54 2.85 -1.42
CA ILE A 86 16.25 2.36 -2.61
C ILE A 86 15.66 2.89 -3.92
N GLY A 87 14.80 3.91 -3.84
CA GLY A 87 14.25 4.60 -5.01
C GLY A 87 13.03 3.95 -5.65
N VAL A 88 12.40 2.95 -5.02
CA VAL A 88 11.10 2.45 -5.47
C VAL A 88 10.04 3.52 -5.21
N PRO A 89 9.24 3.91 -6.22
CA PRO A 89 8.17 4.89 -6.04
C PRO A 89 7.06 4.28 -5.16
N ALA A 90 7.00 4.70 -3.92
CA ALA A 90 5.99 4.30 -2.95
C ALA A 90 5.42 5.54 -2.24
N PRO A 91 4.18 5.47 -1.73
CA PRO A 91 3.66 6.52 -0.85
C PRO A 91 4.58 6.72 0.35
N LYS A 92 4.86 7.97 0.71
CA LYS A 92 5.67 8.27 1.88
C LYS A 92 4.90 7.88 3.15
N VAL A 93 5.44 6.98 3.95
CA VAL A 93 4.92 6.70 5.30
C VAL A 93 5.18 7.91 6.18
N ARG A 94 4.12 8.43 6.79
CA ARG A 94 4.16 9.60 7.67
C ARG A 94 4.06 9.22 9.14
N ALA A 95 3.32 8.14 9.44
CA ALA A 95 3.19 7.59 10.78
C ALA A 95 2.89 6.10 10.72
N ILE A 96 3.37 5.35 11.68
CA ILE A 96 2.91 4.00 12.03
C ILE A 96 2.09 4.16 13.30
N LEU A 97 0.86 3.63 13.30
CA LEU A 97 -0.05 3.75 14.44
C LEU A 97 0.45 2.87 15.59
N GLU A 98 0.37 3.41 16.79
CA GLU A 98 0.72 2.73 18.04
C GLU A 98 -0.55 2.34 18.82
N PRO A 99 -0.51 1.34 19.67
CA PRO A 99 -1.67 0.96 20.51
C PRO A 99 -2.24 2.13 21.31
N ALA A 100 -1.39 3.07 21.75
CA ALA A 100 -1.77 4.28 22.48
C ALA A 100 -2.63 5.26 21.64
N ASP A 101 -2.61 5.16 20.31
CA ASP A 101 -3.45 5.98 19.44
C ASP A 101 -4.91 5.58 19.47
N GLY A 102 -5.21 4.37 19.92
CA GLY A 102 -6.55 3.82 19.97
C GLY A 102 -7.22 3.63 18.60
N LEU A 103 -6.44 3.69 17.51
CA LEU A 103 -6.90 3.48 16.14
C LEU A 103 -6.67 2.03 15.65
N GLY A 104 -6.16 1.16 16.54
CA GLY A 104 -5.74 -0.19 16.16
C GLY A 104 -4.42 -0.20 15.39
N HIS A 105 -4.13 -1.32 14.74
CA HIS A 105 -2.95 -1.47 13.89
C HIS A 105 -3.16 -0.73 12.56
N GLY A 106 -2.17 0.03 12.13
CA GLY A 106 -2.30 0.81 10.90
C GLY A 106 -1.12 1.72 10.62
N TYR A 107 -1.27 2.52 9.60
CA TYR A 107 -0.29 3.53 9.21
C TYR A 107 -0.94 4.67 8.43
N VAL A 108 -0.23 5.79 8.36
CA VAL A 108 -0.59 6.98 7.57
C VAL A 108 0.47 7.20 6.50
N THR A 109 0.01 7.40 5.26
CA THR A 109 0.87 7.74 4.12
C THR A 109 0.44 9.02 3.44
N THR A 110 1.30 9.56 2.58
CA THR A 110 0.90 10.59 1.63
C THR A 110 -0.11 10.02 0.64
N HIS A 111 -1.10 10.83 0.26
CA HIS A 111 -1.99 10.51 -0.85
C HIS A 111 -1.22 10.57 -2.17
N VAL A 112 -1.36 9.56 -2.99
CA VAL A 112 -0.86 9.55 -4.37
C VAL A 112 -2.04 9.76 -5.30
N ALA A 113 -2.03 10.84 -6.05
CA ALA A 113 -3.07 11.13 -7.04
C ALA A 113 -2.96 10.18 -8.24
N GLY A 114 -4.08 9.67 -8.71
CA GLY A 114 -4.10 8.79 -9.87
C GLY A 114 -5.43 8.05 -10.05
N GLU A 115 -5.50 7.25 -11.10
CA GLU A 115 -6.62 6.37 -11.37
C GLU A 115 -6.28 4.95 -10.95
N THR A 116 -7.15 4.32 -10.19
CA THR A 116 -6.97 2.95 -9.67
C THR A 116 -7.89 1.92 -10.35
N LEU A 117 -8.87 2.38 -11.12
CA LEU A 117 -9.78 1.48 -11.83
C LEU A 117 -9.16 1.02 -13.15
N GLY A 118 -8.72 -0.23 -13.21
CA GLY A 118 -8.07 -0.81 -14.39
C GLY A 118 -8.88 -0.62 -15.67
N GLN A 119 -10.22 -0.77 -15.63
CA GLN A 119 -11.08 -0.54 -16.77
C GLN A 119 -10.96 0.88 -17.36
N ARG A 120 -10.83 1.91 -16.50
CA ARG A 120 -10.65 3.28 -16.96
C ARG A 120 -9.29 3.48 -17.58
N ILE A 121 -8.24 2.93 -16.94
CA ILE A 121 -6.87 3.01 -17.44
C ILE A 121 -6.78 2.37 -18.84
N VAL A 122 -7.47 1.25 -19.06
CA VAL A 122 -7.45 0.55 -20.34
C VAL A 122 -8.28 1.27 -21.41
N ARG A 123 -9.46 1.82 -21.08
CA ARG A 123 -10.41 2.32 -22.05
C ARG A 123 -10.32 3.82 -22.35
N ASP A 124 -10.00 4.63 -21.33
CA ASP A 124 -10.04 6.08 -21.50
C ASP A 124 -8.80 6.57 -22.26
N GLU A 125 -9.00 7.36 -23.31
CA GLU A 125 -7.94 7.87 -24.17
C GLU A 125 -6.92 8.75 -23.42
N LYS A 126 -7.36 9.46 -22.39
CA LYS A 126 -6.47 10.27 -21.55
C LYS A 126 -5.32 9.47 -20.91
N PHE A 127 -5.43 8.14 -20.82
CA PHE A 127 -4.39 7.25 -20.29
C PHE A 127 -3.54 6.56 -21.38
N ALA A 128 -3.72 6.89 -22.66
CA ALA A 128 -2.95 6.28 -23.75
C ALA A 128 -1.44 6.39 -23.54
N GLY A 129 -0.96 7.58 -23.14
CA GLY A 129 0.45 7.79 -22.80
C GLY A 129 0.96 6.95 -21.64
N ALA A 130 0.14 6.80 -20.60
CA ALA A 130 0.48 5.93 -19.46
C ALA A 130 0.55 4.47 -19.87
N ARG A 131 -0.41 3.97 -20.65
CA ARG A 131 -0.40 2.59 -21.17
C ARG A 131 0.86 2.26 -21.96
N ALA A 132 1.32 3.19 -22.78
CA ALA A 132 2.50 2.98 -23.62
C ALA A 132 3.79 2.69 -22.84
N VAL A 133 3.91 3.17 -21.59
CA VAL A 133 5.13 3.03 -20.77
C VAL A 133 4.93 2.15 -19.54
N MET A 134 3.69 1.84 -19.18
CA MET A 134 3.34 1.18 -17.93
C MET A 134 4.05 -0.16 -17.73
N ALA A 135 4.10 -1.01 -18.76
CA ALA A 135 4.74 -2.32 -18.67
C ALA A 135 6.24 -2.21 -18.34
N THR A 136 6.94 -1.29 -19.02
CA THR A 136 8.36 -1.03 -18.76
C THR A 136 8.57 -0.49 -17.35
N GLN A 137 7.78 0.51 -16.93
CA GLN A 137 7.87 1.07 -15.59
C GLN A 137 7.57 0.04 -14.50
N CYS A 138 6.58 -0.83 -14.69
CA CYS A 138 6.30 -1.92 -13.76
C CYS A 138 7.48 -2.89 -13.65
N GLY A 139 8.13 -3.23 -14.77
CA GLY A 139 9.32 -4.08 -14.77
C GLY A 139 10.51 -3.44 -14.03
N GLU A 140 10.75 -2.16 -14.24
CA GLU A 140 11.79 -1.40 -13.55
C GLU A 140 11.55 -1.32 -12.04
N ILE A 141 10.30 -1.04 -11.63
CA ILE A 141 9.89 -1.01 -10.23
C ILE A 141 10.05 -2.39 -9.58
N LEU A 142 9.63 -3.45 -10.26
CA LEU A 142 9.79 -4.82 -9.77
C LEU A 142 11.27 -5.18 -9.59
N ALA A 143 12.10 -4.87 -10.58
CA ALA A 143 13.54 -5.08 -10.50
C ALA A 143 14.18 -4.29 -9.33
N ALA A 144 13.71 -3.05 -9.09
CA ALA A 144 14.15 -2.27 -7.94
C ALA A 144 13.71 -2.90 -6.62
N THR A 145 12.46 -3.36 -6.54
CA THR A 145 11.92 -4.02 -5.34
C THR A 145 12.70 -5.29 -4.99
N HIS A 146 13.13 -6.05 -5.97
CA HIS A 146 13.97 -7.24 -5.73
C HIS A 146 15.38 -6.94 -5.19
N ARG A 147 15.80 -5.67 -5.16
CA ARG A 147 17.06 -5.24 -4.54
C ARG A 147 16.92 -4.85 -3.06
N ILE A 148 15.71 -4.93 -2.50
CA ILE A 148 15.53 -4.70 -1.06
C ILE A 148 16.35 -5.73 -0.29
N ASP A 149 17.20 -5.23 0.60
CA ASP A 149 18.02 -6.08 1.45
C ASP A 149 17.15 -6.79 2.50
N LEU A 150 17.05 -8.12 2.41
CA LEU A 150 16.21 -8.94 3.28
C LEU A 150 16.50 -8.80 4.78
N PRO A 151 17.75 -8.66 5.24
CA PRO A 151 18.06 -8.33 6.61
C PRO A 151 17.38 -7.09 7.17
N ARG A 152 17.03 -6.11 6.31
CA ARG A 152 16.30 -4.89 6.71
C ARG A 152 14.78 -5.12 6.89
N VAL A 153 14.27 -6.22 6.35
CA VAL A 153 12.85 -6.61 6.41
C VAL A 153 12.71 -8.07 6.89
N PRO A 154 13.22 -8.40 8.09
CA PRO A 154 13.35 -9.78 8.56
C PRO A 154 12.02 -10.50 8.74
N PHE A 155 10.92 -9.77 8.83
CA PHE A 155 9.57 -10.33 8.90
C PHE A 155 9.18 -11.06 7.60
N LEU A 156 9.72 -10.70 6.44
CA LEU A 156 9.47 -11.41 5.18
C LEU A 156 10.03 -12.83 5.19
N MET A 157 11.11 -13.06 5.93
CA MET A 157 11.75 -14.38 6.06
C MET A 157 10.90 -15.36 6.89
N ARG A 158 10.01 -14.86 7.74
CA ARG A 158 9.14 -15.67 8.62
C ARG A 158 7.86 -16.14 7.94
N LEU A 159 7.49 -15.53 6.80
CA LEU A 159 6.23 -15.82 6.13
C LEU A 159 6.12 -17.24 5.56
N ARG A 160 7.24 -17.97 5.41
CA ARG A 160 7.25 -19.37 5.01
C ARG A 160 8.41 -20.17 5.64
N PRO A 161 8.27 -20.69 6.86
CA PRO A 161 9.22 -21.64 7.40
C PRO A 161 9.28 -22.87 6.49
N GLY A 162 10.47 -23.21 5.99
CA GLY A 162 10.71 -24.44 5.23
C GLY A 162 10.52 -24.38 3.72
N VAL A 163 10.11 -23.25 3.13
CA VAL A 163 10.11 -23.08 1.68
C VAL A 163 11.35 -22.30 1.27
N PRO A 164 12.30 -22.90 0.52
CA PRO A 164 13.45 -22.17 0.02
C PRO A 164 13.01 -20.98 -0.82
N ALA A 165 13.60 -19.81 -0.64
CA ALA A 165 13.32 -18.57 -1.39
C ALA A 165 13.38 -18.76 -2.92
N ARG A 166 14.06 -19.81 -3.40
CA ARG A 166 14.16 -20.19 -4.81
C ARG A 166 12.86 -20.72 -5.45
N ARG A 167 11.79 -20.95 -4.69
CA ARG A 167 10.50 -21.43 -5.24
C ARG A 167 9.53 -20.32 -5.62
N PHE A 168 9.86 -19.06 -5.41
CA PHE A 168 9.28 -17.98 -6.19
C PHE A 168 9.99 -17.91 -7.54
N GLN A 169 9.80 -18.95 -8.34
CA GLN A 169 10.11 -18.87 -9.75
C GLN A 169 9.20 -17.79 -10.31
N VAL A 170 9.78 -16.64 -10.61
CA VAL A 170 9.17 -15.69 -11.53
C VAL A 170 8.87 -16.51 -12.77
N LEU A 171 7.59 -16.71 -13.06
CA LEU A 171 7.18 -17.25 -14.35
C LEU A 171 7.91 -16.39 -15.39
N SER A 172 8.72 -16.98 -16.26
CA SER A 172 9.36 -16.24 -17.32
C SER A 172 8.29 -15.53 -18.15
N CYS A 173 8.60 -14.40 -18.75
CA CYS A 173 7.62 -13.72 -19.61
C CYS A 173 7.01 -14.67 -20.65
N ASP A 174 7.79 -15.65 -21.10
CA ASP A 174 7.33 -16.68 -22.04
C ASP A 174 6.26 -17.61 -21.44
N GLN A 175 6.35 -17.94 -20.14
CA GLN A 175 5.34 -18.73 -19.43
C GLN A 175 4.06 -17.95 -19.18
N VAL A 176 4.15 -16.63 -18.95
CA VAL A 176 2.97 -15.77 -18.80
C VAL A 176 2.28 -15.57 -20.15
N LEU A 177 3.04 -15.43 -21.24
CA LEU A 177 2.50 -15.28 -22.59
C LEU A 177 1.83 -16.56 -23.08
N SER A 178 2.40 -17.75 -22.80
CA SER A 178 1.77 -19.03 -23.16
C SER A 178 0.46 -19.28 -22.44
N CYS A 179 0.31 -18.80 -21.18
CA CYS A 179 -0.97 -18.89 -20.46
C CYS A 179 -2.04 -17.93 -21.01
N ALA A 180 -1.65 -16.88 -21.72
CA ALA A 180 -2.59 -15.92 -22.33
C ALA A 180 -3.19 -16.47 -23.64
N ASP A 181 -2.43 -17.31 -24.36
CA ASP A 181 -2.88 -17.90 -25.63
C ASP A 181 -3.88 -19.07 -25.44
N ASP A 182 -3.90 -19.68 -24.25
CA ASP A 182 -4.81 -20.80 -23.93
C ASP A 182 -6.19 -20.35 -23.41
N ASN A 183 -6.50 -19.06 -23.38
CA ASN A 183 -7.79 -18.55 -22.95
C ASN A 183 -8.74 -18.43 -24.13
N PRO A 184 -9.72 -19.34 -24.32
CA PRO A 184 -10.68 -19.26 -25.42
C PRO A 184 -11.50 -17.97 -25.28
N GLN A 185 -11.47 -17.17 -26.34
CA GLN A 185 -12.33 -15.98 -26.45
C GLN A 185 -13.79 -16.47 -26.42
N PRO A 186 -14.67 -15.85 -25.61
CA PRO A 186 -16.09 -16.13 -25.70
C PRO A 186 -16.64 -15.60 -27.04
N ASP A 187 -17.40 -16.46 -27.72
CA ASP A 187 -18.17 -16.12 -28.93
C ASP A 187 -19.16 -14.97 -28.72
#